data_4ac0c52920ac8c126063809cac1bf6ed
#
_entry.id   4ac0c52920ac8c126063809cac1bf6ed
#
_cell.length_a   1.000
_cell.length_b   1.000
_cell.length_c   1.000
_cell.angle_alpha   90.00
_cell.angle_beta   90.00
_cell.angle_gamma   90.00
#
_symmetry.space_group_name_H-M   'P 1'
#
loop_
_entity.id
_entity.type
_entity.pdbx_description
1 polymer ?
#
loop_
_entity_poly.entity_id
_entity_poly.type
_entity_poly.pdbx_seq_one_letter_code
_entity_poly.pdbx_strand_id
1 'polypeptide(L)'
;MSSADFTIENLVDKYSSYFSPAFAPLLVRLMAVSGRPVDLKELFKRVHESRLGVPANTTLTSWFDEEYYLRTYPDVAAAGFQPFQHFVANGFEEGRLPSKEFEARVKAEELSQSYPESRARRIFGQTRTKVMEVSAAKKKTRPAADLRGAISQMKKLLLAGSGETVVAFGHCDFTTSVGGIQKAAEYENSFFTSQNINYLWVYPSVELIRMRDSSEEVDLALNLNGTAIKGSFNLSKLITILQQGLNSEDVSTVTMHSVYGHSKETLVSIIQKLNPRTLIWFIHDYALKCSSPQLLLNNVTFCGDPPLNSPICSLCVHGKDRVRHVEDAQELLGAFAWSVYSPSVAARNVMNQGSNPAEIQIEVLPHGELLESTTRTTQAQKTRENRKLRIAFVGHPSPSKGWLEFLALVNSRHSEIFDFFFFGVSEIVNNYEGITRVHVRSSVNGEILRRKLIRNNIDVVFSWPVWPETFHFVGYEAMEAGLPIISNNFSGNLVDSASQQGYLIAYNRFDDLLDDVSLESRIRDFIKQNAGRPALEFRFSGLTPGVSGRSG
;
A
#
# COMPACT_ATOMS: atom_id res chain seq x y z
N MET A 1 -24.77 24.46 -1.62
CA MET A 1 -23.78 25.49 -1.28
C MET A 1 -23.81 26.53 -2.38
N SER A 2 -24.02 27.79 -2.05
CA SER A 2 -24.10 28.88 -3.04
C SER A 2 -22.70 29.18 -3.59
N SER A 3 -22.62 29.69 -4.82
CA SER A 3 -21.37 30.04 -5.49
C SER A 3 -20.51 31.10 -4.75
N ALA A 4 -21.03 31.69 -3.69
CA ALA A 4 -20.34 32.68 -2.87
C ALA A 4 -19.37 32.09 -1.82
N ASP A 5 -19.50 30.77 -1.48
CA ASP A 5 -18.67 30.11 -0.47
C ASP A 5 -17.40 29.46 -1.05
N PHE A 6 -17.23 29.50 -2.36
CA PHE A 6 -16.07 28.94 -3.06
C PHE A 6 -15.03 30.03 -3.35
N THR A 7 -14.43 30.60 -2.32
CA THR A 7 -13.19 31.36 -2.50
C THR A 7 -12.01 30.45 -2.19
N ILE A 8 -10.92 30.63 -2.94
CA ILE A 8 -9.66 29.87 -2.75
C ILE A 8 -9.12 30.11 -1.34
N GLU A 9 -9.29 31.32 -0.81
CA GLU A 9 -8.93 31.68 0.55
C GLU A 9 -9.69 30.82 1.57
N ASN A 10 -11.01 30.67 1.43
CA ASN A 10 -11.81 29.84 2.33
C ASN A 10 -11.44 28.34 2.23
N LEU A 11 -11.05 27.86 1.04
CA LEU A 11 -10.58 26.52 0.84
C LEU A 11 -9.22 26.28 1.50
N VAL A 12 -8.32 27.23 1.38
CA VAL A 12 -6.97 27.13 1.95
C VAL A 12 -6.99 27.29 3.45
N ASP A 13 -7.69 28.26 4.01
CA ASP A 13 -7.81 28.47 5.45
C ASP A 13 -8.45 27.26 6.15
N LYS A 14 -9.43 26.65 5.49
CA LYS A 14 -10.15 25.50 6.03
C LYS A 14 -9.39 24.16 5.90
N TYR A 15 -8.49 24.04 4.91
CA TYR A 15 -7.86 22.77 4.55
C TYR A 15 -6.32 22.83 4.45
N SER A 16 -5.73 23.84 5.06
CA SER A 16 -4.30 24.12 5.04
C SER A 16 -3.41 22.95 5.47
N SER A 17 -3.90 22.09 6.36
CA SER A 17 -3.18 20.90 6.85
C SER A 17 -3.11 19.75 5.84
N TYR A 18 -3.85 19.83 4.72
CA TYR A 18 -4.06 18.72 3.78
C TYR A 18 -3.40 18.91 2.42
N PHE A 19 -2.64 19.98 2.23
CA PHE A 19 -1.95 20.21 0.97
C PHE A 19 -0.78 19.24 0.77
N SER A 20 -0.89 18.43 -0.25
CA SER A 20 0.18 17.57 -0.76
C SER A 20 0.63 18.03 -2.14
N PRO A 21 1.80 17.58 -2.62
CA PRO A 21 2.30 17.89 -3.98
C PRO A 21 1.30 17.60 -5.11
N ALA A 22 0.45 16.59 -4.96
CA ALA A 22 -0.58 16.27 -5.95
C ALA A 22 -1.73 17.30 -5.98
N PHE A 23 -1.81 18.20 -5.00
CA PHE A 23 -2.86 19.19 -4.92
C PHE A 23 -2.54 20.48 -5.70
N ALA A 24 -1.26 20.74 -5.96
CA ALA A 24 -0.82 21.96 -6.63
C ALA A 24 -1.49 22.20 -8.01
N PRO A 25 -1.56 21.20 -8.91
CA PRO A 25 -2.20 21.36 -10.22
C PRO A 25 -3.68 21.66 -10.16
N LEU A 26 -4.30 21.27 -9.09
CA LEU A 26 -5.71 21.51 -8.85
C LEU A 26 -5.96 22.89 -8.29
N LEU A 27 -5.13 23.35 -7.35
CA LEU A 27 -5.10 24.73 -6.90
C LEU A 27 -4.96 25.67 -8.10
N VAL A 28 -4.05 25.35 -9.03
CA VAL A 28 -3.87 26.07 -10.29
C VAL A 28 -5.14 26.12 -11.12
N ARG A 29 -5.86 25.01 -11.27
CA ARG A 29 -7.12 24.98 -12.02
C ARG A 29 -8.24 25.76 -11.32
N LEU A 30 -8.35 25.65 -10.00
CA LEU A 30 -9.34 26.41 -9.22
C LEU A 30 -9.06 27.91 -9.28
N MET A 31 -7.78 28.32 -9.31
CA MET A 31 -7.36 29.71 -9.43
C MET A 31 -7.60 30.27 -10.83
N ALA A 32 -7.32 29.47 -11.88
CA ALA A 32 -7.60 29.85 -13.25
C ALA A 32 -9.12 30.07 -13.49
N VAL A 33 -9.98 29.31 -12.83
CA VAL A 33 -11.44 29.45 -12.91
C VAL A 33 -11.96 30.63 -12.09
N SER A 34 -11.26 31.03 -11.01
CA SER A 34 -11.72 32.12 -10.13
C SER A 34 -11.43 33.53 -10.66
N GLY A 35 -10.50 33.69 -11.61
CA GLY A 35 -10.15 34.97 -12.25
C GLY A 35 -9.59 36.06 -11.31
N ARG A 36 -9.23 35.71 -10.08
CA ARG A 36 -8.72 36.67 -9.09
C ARG A 36 -7.22 36.51 -8.86
N PRO A 37 -6.43 37.59 -8.83
CA PRO A 37 -5.06 37.52 -8.39
C PRO A 37 -5.04 37.21 -6.87
N VAL A 38 -4.45 36.08 -6.51
CA VAL A 38 -4.23 35.65 -5.12
C VAL A 38 -2.75 35.76 -4.84
N ASP A 39 -2.38 36.40 -3.72
CA ASP A 39 -1.01 36.35 -3.23
C ASP A 39 -0.72 34.95 -2.68
N LEU A 40 -0.14 34.14 -3.53
CA LEU A 40 0.15 32.72 -3.25
C LEU A 40 1.18 32.57 -2.15
N LYS A 41 2.10 33.51 -2.00
CA LYS A 41 3.12 33.46 -0.95
C LYS A 41 2.50 33.69 0.43
N GLU A 42 1.56 34.63 0.54
CA GLU A 42 0.80 34.86 1.75
C GLU A 42 -0.18 33.74 2.04
N LEU A 43 -0.81 33.18 1.02
CA LEU A 43 -1.70 32.03 1.12
C LEU A 43 -0.95 30.81 1.68
N PHE A 44 0.23 30.49 1.14
CA PHE A 44 1.07 29.40 1.63
C PHE A 44 1.66 29.67 3.01
N LYS A 45 1.96 30.95 3.34
CA LYS A 45 2.39 31.33 4.68
C LYS A 45 1.29 31.09 5.71
N ARG A 46 0.03 31.44 5.41
CA ARG A 46 -1.13 31.16 6.27
C ARG A 46 -1.41 29.68 6.42
N VAL A 47 -1.29 28.91 5.33
CA VAL A 47 -1.36 27.44 5.36
C VAL A 47 -0.28 26.86 6.28
N HIS A 48 0.89 27.46 6.29
CA HIS A 48 2.01 27.03 7.14
C HIS A 48 1.81 27.41 8.61
N GLU A 49 1.24 28.59 8.88
CA GLU A 49 1.04 29.14 10.23
C GLU A 49 -0.21 28.58 10.95
N SER A 50 -1.22 28.09 10.20
CA SER A 50 -2.45 27.52 10.79
C SER A 50 -2.28 26.08 11.34
N ARG A 51 -1.08 25.59 11.46
CA ARG A 51 -0.75 24.24 11.83
C ARG A 51 -1.00 23.91 13.30
N LEU A 52 -1.94 23.04 13.52
CA LEU A 52 -2.00 22.21 14.71
C LEU A 52 -1.61 20.78 14.33
N GLY A 53 -0.38 20.37 14.63
CA GLY A 53 -0.04 18.97 14.89
C GLY A 53 0.50 18.10 13.74
N VAL A 54 0.96 18.64 12.62
CA VAL A 54 1.69 17.85 11.60
C VAL A 54 3.20 18.04 11.75
N PRO A 55 4.04 16.98 11.67
CA PRO A 55 5.49 17.11 11.78
C PRO A 55 6.05 18.14 10.80
N ALA A 56 7.01 18.95 11.24
CA ALA A 56 7.61 20.06 10.51
C ALA A 56 8.24 19.70 9.14
N ASN A 57 8.24 18.43 8.76
CA ASN A 57 8.90 17.89 7.56
C ASN A 57 7.99 17.73 6.34
N THR A 58 6.71 18.06 6.42
CA THR A 58 5.81 18.11 5.26
C THR A 58 5.54 19.56 4.87
N THR A 59 6.56 20.26 4.45
CA THR A 59 6.39 21.59 3.92
C THR A 59 5.80 21.53 2.50
N LEU A 60 4.78 22.35 2.26
CA LEU A 60 4.19 22.59 0.93
C LEU A 60 5.22 23.01 -0.12
N THR A 61 6.34 23.57 0.32
CA THR A 61 7.47 23.97 -0.50
C THR A 61 8.38 22.80 -0.90
N SER A 62 8.20 21.61 -0.36
CA SER A 62 9.08 20.48 -0.66
C SER A 62 8.96 19.95 -2.09
N TRP A 63 7.88 20.24 -2.80
CA TRP A 63 7.66 19.81 -4.18
C TRP A 63 7.94 20.91 -5.22
N PHE A 64 7.99 22.20 -4.81
CA PHE A 64 8.38 23.33 -5.65
C PHE A 64 9.73 23.87 -5.19
N ASP A 65 10.72 23.72 -6.04
CA ASP A 65 12.09 24.18 -5.82
C ASP A 65 12.31 25.47 -6.64
N GLU A 66 12.31 26.62 -5.94
CA GLU A 66 12.48 27.94 -6.57
C GLU A 66 13.83 28.05 -7.27
N GLU A 67 14.89 27.52 -6.68
CA GLU A 67 16.24 27.58 -7.25
C GLU A 67 16.35 26.70 -8.51
N TYR A 68 15.82 25.48 -8.44
CA TYR A 68 15.69 24.62 -9.60
C TYR A 68 14.88 25.29 -10.71
N TYR A 69 13.74 25.91 -10.37
CA TYR A 69 12.84 26.52 -11.33
C TYR A 69 13.48 27.69 -12.05
N LEU A 70 14.12 28.63 -11.33
CA LEU A 70 14.81 29.78 -11.94
C LEU A 70 16.04 29.36 -12.75
N ARG A 71 16.77 28.36 -12.30
CA ARG A 71 17.92 27.82 -13.04
C ARG A 71 17.50 27.11 -14.34
N THR A 72 16.39 26.39 -14.30
CA THR A 72 15.86 25.62 -15.42
C THR A 72 15.12 26.49 -16.43
N TYR A 73 14.49 27.56 -15.95
CA TYR A 73 13.69 28.51 -16.73
C TYR A 73 14.19 29.95 -16.52
N PRO A 74 15.36 30.31 -17.10
CA PRO A 74 15.99 31.62 -16.86
C PRO A 74 15.18 32.80 -17.42
N ASP A 75 14.25 32.56 -18.33
CA ASP A 75 13.30 33.53 -18.84
C ASP A 75 12.38 34.08 -17.73
N VAL A 76 12.03 33.26 -16.76
CA VAL A 76 11.23 33.66 -15.59
C VAL A 76 12.01 34.62 -14.70
N ALA A 77 13.29 34.30 -14.46
CA ALA A 77 14.18 35.17 -13.70
C ALA A 77 14.40 36.53 -14.41
N ALA A 78 14.65 36.49 -15.74
CA ALA A 78 14.87 37.67 -16.57
C ALA A 78 13.63 38.58 -16.63
N ALA A 79 12.42 38.01 -16.57
CA ALA A 79 11.16 38.74 -16.56
C ALA A 79 10.77 39.29 -15.16
N GLY A 80 11.54 38.94 -14.11
CA GLY A 80 11.28 39.39 -12.74
C GLY A 80 10.04 38.77 -12.10
N PHE A 81 9.55 37.66 -12.63
CA PHE A 81 8.42 36.96 -12.03
C PHE A 81 8.83 36.21 -10.75
N GLN A 82 7.91 36.18 -9.79
CA GLN A 82 8.04 35.26 -8.66
C GLN A 82 7.90 33.81 -9.17
N PRO A 83 8.88 32.91 -8.90
CA PRO A 83 8.96 31.60 -9.52
C PRO A 83 7.71 30.74 -9.35
N PHE A 84 7.20 30.68 -8.13
CA PHE A 84 6.01 29.90 -7.83
C PHE A 84 4.74 30.50 -8.44
N GLN A 85 4.60 31.82 -8.41
CA GLN A 85 3.47 32.50 -9.05
C GLN A 85 3.47 32.27 -10.57
N HIS A 86 4.64 32.35 -11.21
CA HIS A 86 4.77 32.05 -12.62
C HIS A 86 4.40 30.60 -12.91
N PHE A 87 4.92 29.65 -12.12
CA PHE A 87 4.59 28.22 -12.30
C PHE A 87 3.09 27.99 -12.26
N VAL A 88 2.42 28.57 -11.27
CA VAL A 88 0.97 28.42 -11.09
C VAL A 88 0.18 29.08 -12.21
N ALA A 89 0.54 30.30 -12.61
CA ALA A 89 -0.22 31.07 -13.58
C ALA A 89 -0.03 30.58 -15.03
N ASN A 90 1.18 30.18 -15.38
CA ASN A 90 1.58 29.86 -16.75
C ASN A 90 2.39 28.57 -16.86
N GLY A 91 3.40 28.40 -16.00
CA GLY A 91 4.40 27.35 -16.13
C GLY A 91 3.84 25.95 -16.13
N PHE A 92 2.77 25.69 -15.39
CA PHE A 92 2.09 24.41 -15.38
C PHE A 92 1.45 24.09 -16.74
N GLU A 93 0.72 25.04 -17.32
CA GLU A 93 0.09 24.88 -18.65
C GLU A 93 1.14 24.82 -19.77
N GLU A 94 2.29 25.49 -19.58
CA GLU A 94 3.45 25.42 -20.49
C GLU A 94 4.22 24.11 -20.35
N GLY A 95 3.84 23.23 -19.40
CA GLY A 95 4.52 21.95 -19.15
C GLY A 95 5.85 22.10 -18.44
N ARG A 96 6.12 23.25 -17.77
CA ARG A 96 7.32 23.43 -16.95
C ARG A 96 7.22 22.59 -15.67
N LEU A 97 8.36 22.20 -15.14
CA LEU A 97 8.43 21.28 -14.00
C LEU A 97 8.81 22.05 -12.73
N PRO A 98 8.18 21.76 -11.60
CA PRO A 98 8.34 22.54 -10.37
C PRO A 98 9.61 22.19 -9.59
N SER A 99 10.19 21.01 -9.79
CA SER A 99 11.40 20.56 -9.11
C SER A 99 12.09 19.43 -9.90
N LYS A 100 13.32 19.13 -9.51
CA LYS A 100 14.11 18.02 -10.07
C LYS A 100 13.44 16.66 -9.81
N GLU A 101 12.74 16.50 -8.69
CA GLU A 101 11.97 15.28 -8.39
C GLU A 101 10.88 15.05 -9.43
N PHE A 102 10.15 16.10 -9.80
CA PHE A 102 9.14 16.02 -10.86
C PHE A 102 9.76 15.76 -12.22
N GLU A 103 10.92 16.35 -12.51
CA GLU A 103 11.67 16.04 -13.74
C GLU A 103 12.05 14.57 -13.81
N ALA A 104 12.58 14.01 -12.72
CA ALA A 104 12.93 12.59 -12.65
C ALA A 104 11.72 11.68 -12.84
N ARG A 105 10.56 12.01 -12.22
CA ARG A 105 9.31 11.27 -12.40
C ARG A 105 8.79 11.34 -13.83
N VAL A 106 8.84 12.50 -14.46
CA VAL A 106 8.41 12.67 -15.86
C VAL A 106 9.29 11.88 -16.81
N LYS A 107 10.62 11.95 -16.64
CA LYS A 107 11.55 11.16 -17.45
C LYS A 107 11.33 9.66 -17.28
N ALA A 108 11.04 9.20 -16.06
CA ALA A 108 10.71 7.81 -15.81
C ALA A 108 9.41 7.36 -16.51
N GLU A 109 8.39 8.23 -16.55
CA GLU A 109 7.14 7.95 -17.28
C GLU A 109 7.33 7.98 -18.80
N GLU A 110 8.14 8.88 -19.34
CA GLU A 110 8.44 8.95 -20.78
C GLU A 110 9.09 7.67 -21.30
N LEU A 111 9.91 7.02 -20.49
CA LEU A 111 10.52 5.73 -20.79
C LEU A 111 9.50 4.58 -20.80
N SER A 112 8.34 4.76 -20.15
CA SER A 112 7.28 3.74 -20.10
C SER A 112 6.40 3.67 -21.34
N GLN A 113 6.87 4.05 -22.50
CA GLN A 113 6.33 3.97 -23.89
C GLN A 113 4.80 3.83 -24.11
N SER A 114 3.96 3.96 -23.12
CA SER A 114 2.55 3.59 -23.25
C SER A 114 1.55 4.73 -23.40
N TYR A 115 1.99 6.02 -23.53
CA TYR A 115 1.03 7.12 -23.63
C TYR A 115 1.51 8.35 -24.44
N PRO A 116 0.72 8.82 -25.43
CA PRO A 116 1.03 9.98 -26.29
C PRO A 116 0.51 11.34 -25.78
N GLU A 117 0.08 11.49 -24.52
CA GLU A 117 -0.50 12.77 -24.03
C GLU A 117 0.50 13.67 -23.29
N SER A 118 0.21 14.98 -23.21
CA SER A 118 1.13 16.01 -22.69
C SER A 118 1.64 15.74 -21.27
N ARG A 119 2.92 16.10 -21.01
CA ARG A 119 3.68 15.82 -19.76
C ARG A 119 2.92 16.08 -18.47
N ALA A 120 2.29 17.23 -18.35
CA ALA A 120 1.59 17.62 -17.13
C ALA A 120 0.29 16.84 -16.89
N ARG A 121 -0.45 16.46 -17.94
CA ARG A 121 -1.63 15.60 -17.83
C ARG A 121 -1.29 14.21 -17.34
N ARG A 122 -0.11 13.69 -17.64
CA ARG A 122 0.29 12.32 -17.26
C ARG A 122 0.52 12.18 -15.77
N ILE A 123 1.20 13.13 -15.13
CA ILE A 123 1.47 13.07 -13.68
C ILE A 123 0.19 13.26 -12.88
N PHE A 124 -0.74 14.08 -13.37
CA PHE A 124 -1.88 14.58 -12.59
C PHE A 124 -3.26 14.19 -13.11
N GLY A 125 -3.39 13.66 -14.32
CA GLY A 125 -4.68 13.44 -14.99
C GLY A 125 -5.06 12.02 -15.34
N GLN A 126 -4.16 11.06 -15.30
CA GLN A 126 -4.39 9.70 -15.84
C GLN A 126 -5.20 8.76 -14.97
N THR A 127 -5.37 9.09 -13.71
CA THR A 127 -5.93 8.15 -12.74
C THR A 127 -7.43 7.91 -12.90
N ARG A 128 -8.16 8.86 -13.48
CA ARG A 128 -9.62 8.80 -13.52
C ARG A 128 -10.19 7.76 -14.50
N THR A 129 -9.54 7.57 -15.63
CA THR A 129 -10.06 6.69 -16.69
C THR A 129 -9.63 5.23 -16.51
N LYS A 130 -8.40 4.97 -16.11
CA LYS A 130 -7.87 3.59 -16.00
C LYS A 130 -8.31 2.82 -14.75
N VAL A 131 -8.53 3.48 -13.62
CA VAL A 131 -9.08 2.81 -12.44
C VAL A 131 -10.51 2.32 -12.70
N MET A 132 -11.27 3.06 -13.51
CA MET A 132 -12.62 2.60 -13.92
C MET A 132 -12.57 1.47 -14.97
N GLU A 133 -11.56 1.42 -15.85
CA GLU A 133 -11.43 0.37 -16.86
C GLU A 133 -10.86 -0.94 -16.30
N VAL A 134 -9.96 -0.88 -15.32
CA VAL A 134 -9.46 -2.09 -14.65
C VAL A 134 -10.55 -2.79 -13.84
N SER A 135 -11.49 -2.05 -13.27
CA SER A 135 -12.65 -2.65 -12.58
C SER A 135 -13.70 -3.23 -13.56
N ALA A 136 -13.70 -2.81 -14.83
CA ALA A 136 -14.60 -3.35 -15.85
C ALA A 136 -14.05 -4.60 -16.58
N ALA A 137 -12.75 -4.86 -16.53
CA ALA A 137 -12.08 -5.75 -17.48
C ALA A 137 -12.00 -7.24 -17.10
N LYS A 138 -12.51 -7.71 -15.96
CA LYS A 138 -12.50 -9.15 -15.65
C LYS A 138 -13.78 -9.63 -14.96
N LYS A 139 -14.92 -9.56 -15.62
CA LYS A 139 -16.01 -10.50 -15.35
C LYS A 139 -15.62 -11.88 -15.87
N LYS A 140 -14.80 -12.62 -15.16
CA LYS A 140 -14.85 -14.08 -15.24
C LYS A 140 -16.10 -14.50 -14.49
N THR A 141 -17.24 -14.58 -15.21
CA THR A 141 -18.45 -15.20 -14.69
C THR A 141 -18.10 -16.63 -14.32
N ARG A 142 -18.04 -16.92 -13.01
CA ARG A 142 -17.96 -18.29 -12.55
C ARG A 142 -19.28 -18.99 -12.89
N PRO A 143 -19.27 -20.28 -13.28
CA PRO A 143 -20.50 -20.99 -13.61
C PRO A 143 -21.48 -20.98 -12.43
N ALA A 144 -22.78 -20.97 -12.74
CA ALA A 144 -23.83 -21.04 -11.72
C ALA A 144 -23.55 -22.17 -10.74
N ALA A 145 -23.58 -21.85 -9.45
CA ALA A 145 -23.11 -22.74 -8.41
C ALA A 145 -24.09 -23.90 -8.18
N ASP A 146 -23.60 -25.12 -8.27
CA ASP A 146 -24.26 -26.30 -7.74
C ASP A 146 -24.14 -26.32 -6.21
N LEU A 147 -25.24 -25.98 -5.53
CA LEU A 147 -25.30 -25.90 -4.08
C LEU A 147 -24.96 -27.25 -3.40
N ARG A 148 -25.50 -28.37 -3.93
CA ARG A 148 -25.24 -29.69 -3.37
C ARG A 148 -23.79 -30.12 -3.57
N GLY A 149 -23.22 -29.83 -4.75
CA GLY A 149 -21.82 -30.06 -5.05
C GLY A 149 -20.88 -29.26 -4.16
N ALA A 150 -21.20 -28.00 -3.88
CA ALA A 150 -20.41 -27.14 -2.99
C ALA A 150 -20.42 -27.65 -1.54
N ILE A 151 -21.59 -28.04 -1.01
CA ILE A 151 -21.71 -28.61 0.34
C ILE A 151 -20.93 -29.94 0.43
N SER A 152 -21.06 -30.82 -0.58
CA SER A 152 -20.31 -32.08 -0.63
C SER A 152 -18.80 -31.84 -0.69
N GLN A 153 -18.34 -30.88 -1.50
CA GLN A 153 -16.94 -30.52 -1.58
C GLN A 153 -16.43 -29.96 -0.26
N MET A 154 -17.18 -29.05 0.39
CA MET A 154 -16.83 -28.50 1.68
C MET A 154 -16.64 -29.60 2.74
N LYS A 155 -17.61 -30.51 2.86
CA LYS A 155 -17.52 -31.64 3.80
C LYS A 155 -16.31 -32.55 3.57
N LYS A 156 -15.88 -32.73 2.32
CA LYS A 156 -14.70 -33.53 1.96
C LYS A 156 -13.38 -32.82 2.29
N LEU A 157 -13.39 -31.48 2.33
CA LEU A 157 -12.20 -30.66 2.61
C LEU A 157 -12.00 -30.37 4.10
N LEU A 158 -13.00 -30.61 4.94
CA LEU A 158 -12.86 -30.49 6.39
C LEU A 158 -11.80 -31.46 6.90
N LEU A 159 -10.98 -30.99 7.83
CA LEU A 159 -9.96 -31.81 8.50
C LEU A 159 -10.63 -32.83 9.42
N ALA A 160 -10.21 -34.07 9.34
CA ALA A 160 -10.76 -35.16 10.16
C ALA A 160 -10.48 -34.91 11.65
N GLY A 161 -11.54 -34.95 12.47
CA GLY A 161 -11.45 -34.72 13.90
C GLY A 161 -11.20 -33.26 14.31
N SER A 162 -11.28 -32.32 13.36
CA SER A 162 -11.27 -30.89 13.69
C SER A 162 -12.60 -30.51 14.31
N GLY A 163 -12.55 -29.97 15.54
CA GLY A 163 -13.70 -29.38 16.22
C GLY A 163 -13.66 -27.85 16.20
N GLU A 164 -12.81 -27.24 15.37
CA GLU A 164 -12.66 -25.80 15.33
C GLU A 164 -12.48 -25.27 13.89
N THR A 165 -13.14 -24.14 13.61
CA THR A 165 -13.06 -23.47 12.31
C THR A 165 -12.88 -21.97 12.54
N VAL A 166 -11.87 -21.41 11.87
CA VAL A 166 -11.68 -19.96 11.73
C VAL A 166 -12.27 -19.55 10.39
N VAL A 167 -13.18 -18.57 10.38
CA VAL A 167 -13.75 -17.99 9.18
C VAL A 167 -13.14 -16.61 8.95
N ALA A 168 -12.45 -16.43 7.84
CA ALA A 168 -11.76 -15.19 7.51
C ALA A 168 -12.36 -14.52 6.26
N PHE A 169 -12.52 -13.19 6.30
CA PHE A 169 -13.01 -12.40 5.18
C PHE A 169 -11.88 -11.63 4.51
N GLY A 170 -11.77 -11.75 3.19
CA GLY A 170 -10.83 -11.01 2.38
C GLY A 170 -11.45 -10.52 1.07
N HIS A 171 -10.65 -9.81 0.25
CA HIS A 171 -11.15 -9.19 -0.99
C HIS A 171 -10.92 -10.02 -2.25
N CYS A 172 -10.11 -11.06 -2.20
CA CYS A 172 -9.81 -11.97 -3.33
C CYS A 172 -9.30 -13.31 -2.83
N ASP A 173 -9.11 -14.29 -3.72
CA ASP A 173 -8.55 -15.60 -3.40
C ASP A 173 -7.05 -15.49 -3.06
N PHE A 174 -6.67 -15.80 -1.82
CA PHE A 174 -5.28 -15.70 -1.37
C PHE A 174 -4.35 -16.72 -2.05
N THR A 175 -4.89 -17.79 -2.62
CA THR A 175 -4.07 -18.83 -3.30
C THR A 175 -3.69 -18.46 -4.73
N THR A 176 -4.40 -17.53 -5.34
CA THR A 176 -4.21 -17.13 -6.74
C THR A 176 -3.77 -15.68 -6.91
N SER A 177 -3.93 -14.86 -5.89
CA SER A 177 -3.56 -13.44 -5.88
C SER A 177 -2.29 -13.21 -5.06
N VAL A 178 -1.63 -12.07 -5.29
CA VAL A 178 -0.37 -11.70 -4.63
C VAL A 178 -0.53 -10.37 -3.92
N GLY A 179 -0.20 -10.32 -2.63
CA GLY A 179 -0.25 -9.11 -1.82
C GLY A 179 0.05 -9.39 -0.35
N GLY A 180 0.12 -8.34 0.47
CA GLY A 180 0.39 -8.47 1.90
C GLY A 180 -0.71 -9.24 2.65
N ILE A 181 -1.98 -8.95 2.34
CA ILE A 181 -3.14 -9.65 2.93
C ILE A 181 -3.13 -11.13 2.53
N GLN A 182 -2.88 -11.44 1.25
CA GLN A 182 -2.83 -12.81 0.75
C GLN A 182 -1.71 -13.60 1.42
N LYS A 183 -0.55 -12.96 1.62
CA LYS A 183 0.57 -13.58 2.33
C LYS A 183 0.24 -13.86 3.79
N ALA A 184 -0.40 -12.93 4.49
CA ALA A 184 -0.87 -13.14 5.86
C ALA A 184 -1.88 -14.30 5.93
N ALA A 185 -2.87 -14.33 5.04
CA ALA A 185 -3.87 -15.39 4.96
C ALA A 185 -3.25 -16.78 4.66
N GLU A 186 -2.23 -16.82 3.81
CA GLU A 186 -1.50 -18.05 3.48
C GLU A 186 -0.71 -18.59 4.69
N TYR A 187 -0.09 -17.68 5.49
CA TYR A 187 0.55 -18.05 6.76
C TYR A 187 -0.49 -18.57 7.76
N GLU A 188 -1.61 -17.88 7.94
CA GLU A 188 -2.68 -18.33 8.84
C GLU A 188 -3.25 -19.69 8.40
N ASN A 189 -3.56 -19.86 7.12
CA ASN A 189 -4.02 -21.13 6.60
C ASN A 189 -3.03 -22.27 6.89
N SER A 190 -1.74 -22.05 6.67
CA SER A 190 -0.70 -23.04 6.93
C SER A 190 -0.60 -23.37 8.41
N PHE A 191 -0.66 -22.35 9.26
CA PHE A 191 -0.60 -22.54 10.71
C PHE A 191 -1.83 -23.28 11.24
N PHE A 192 -3.04 -22.80 10.94
CA PHE A 192 -4.27 -23.40 11.47
C PHE A 192 -4.45 -24.83 11.00
N THR A 193 -4.18 -25.12 9.72
CA THR A 193 -4.26 -26.48 9.22
C THR A 193 -3.23 -27.41 9.87
N SER A 194 -2.04 -26.91 10.20
CA SER A 194 -1.03 -27.67 10.95
C SER A 194 -1.46 -28.01 12.39
N GLN A 195 -2.34 -27.19 12.97
CA GLN A 195 -2.94 -27.41 14.30
C GLN A 195 -4.27 -28.17 14.25
N ASN A 196 -4.62 -28.74 13.08
CA ASN A 196 -5.90 -29.42 12.84
C ASN A 196 -7.12 -28.51 13.04
N ILE A 197 -7.00 -27.22 12.71
CA ILE A 197 -8.06 -26.21 12.72
C ILE A 197 -8.42 -25.87 11.28
N ASN A 198 -9.70 -25.88 10.94
CA ASN A 198 -10.14 -25.51 9.60
C ASN A 198 -10.02 -23.99 9.40
N TYR A 199 -9.54 -23.59 8.21
CA TYR A 199 -9.45 -22.19 7.80
C TYR A 199 -10.31 -21.93 6.57
N LEU A 200 -11.43 -21.26 6.76
CA LEU A 200 -12.38 -20.91 5.71
C LEU A 200 -12.23 -19.44 5.31
N TRP A 201 -11.77 -19.19 4.11
CA TRP A 201 -11.64 -17.87 3.52
C TRP A 201 -12.85 -17.53 2.65
N VAL A 202 -13.52 -16.41 2.94
CA VAL A 202 -14.70 -15.90 2.24
C VAL A 202 -14.32 -14.62 1.51
N TYR A 203 -14.57 -14.54 0.21
CA TYR A 203 -14.18 -13.39 -0.60
C TYR A 203 -15.18 -13.10 -1.72
N PRO A 204 -15.28 -11.83 -2.20
CA PRO A 204 -16.16 -11.50 -3.31
C PRO A 204 -15.70 -12.17 -4.62
N SER A 205 -16.64 -12.64 -5.42
CA SER A 205 -16.33 -13.27 -6.73
C SER A 205 -15.77 -12.28 -7.75
N VAL A 206 -15.99 -10.98 -7.52
CA VAL A 206 -15.47 -9.85 -8.32
C VAL A 206 -14.79 -8.86 -7.39
N GLU A 207 -13.52 -8.60 -7.65
CA GLU A 207 -12.75 -7.60 -6.89
C GLU A 207 -13.33 -6.20 -7.08
N LEU A 208 -13.44 -5.46 -5.99
CA LEU A 208 -13.84 -4.05 -5.97
C LEU A 208 -13.10 -3.35 -4.84
N ILE A 209 -12.49 -2.19 -5.13
CA ILE A 209 -11.73 -1.39 -4.14
C ILE A 209 -12.67 -0.40 -3.43
N ARG A 210 -13.74 -0.89 -2.84
CA ARG A 210 -14.67 -0.21 -1.93
C ARG A 210 -15.63 -1.22 -1.32
N MET A 211 -16.32 -0.84 -0.26
CA MET A 211 -17.50 -1.59 0.15
C MET A 211 -18.63 -1.44 -0.88
N ARG A 212 -19.39 -2.48 -1.07
CA ARG A 212 -20.58 -2.45 -1.95
C ARG A 212 -21.74 -1.74 -1.25
N ASP A 213 -22.57 -1.12 -2.06
CA ASP A 213 -23.85 -0.64 -1.61
C ASP A 213 -24.78 -1.82 -1.28
N SER A 214 -25.73 -1.62 -0.34
CA SER A 214 -26.71 -2.65 0.03
C SER A 214 -27.60 -3.11 -1.12
N SER A 215 -27.80 -2.25 -2.12
CA SER A 215 -28.54 -2.57 -3.34
C SER A 215 -27.73 -3.36 -4.38
N GLU A 216 -26.41 -3.46 -4.22
CA GLU A 216 -25.55 -4.21 -5.13
C GLU A 216 -25.52 -5.70 -4.76
N GLU A 217 -25.91 -6.57 -5.68
CA GLU A 217 -25.79 -8.01 -5.49
C GLU A 217 -24.33 -8.42 -5.31
N VAL A 218 -24.07 -9.22 -4.28
CA VAL A 218 -22.74 -9.72 -3.94
C VAL A 218 -22.74 -11.23 -4.02
N ASP A 219 -22.10 -11.77 -5.05
CA ASP A 219 -21.73 -13.17 -5.06
C ASP A 219 -20.37 -13.36 -4.36
N LEU A 220 -20.33 -14.28 -3.41
CA LEU A 220 -19.14 -14.63 -2.65
C LEU A 220 -18.60 -16.00 -3.09
N ALA A 221 -17.29 -16.16 -2.97
CA ALA A 221 -16.59 -17.40 -3.22
C ALA A 221 -15.90 -17.87 -1.94
N LEU A 222 -15.57 -19.15 -1.89
CA LEU A 222 -15.03 -19.83 -0.72
C LEU A 222 -13.73 -20.56 -1.06
N ASN A 223 -12.80 -20.52 -0.11
CA ASN A 223 -11.60 -21.36 -0.10
C ASN A 223 -11.48 -21.99 1.29
N LEU A 224 -11.46 -23.31 1.36
CA LEU A 224 -11.32 -24.06 2.61
C LEU A 224 -9.97 -24.78 2.62
N ASN A 225 -9.17 -24.52 3.63
CA ASN A 225 -7.87 -25.15 3.84
C ASN A 225 -6.94 -25.04 2.61
N GLY A 226 -6.93 -23.87 1.94
CA GLY A 226 -6.15 -23.63 0.73
C GLY A 226 -6.75 -24.16 -0.57
N THR A 227 -7.96 -24.75 -0.53
CA THR A 227 -8.63 -25.29 -1.71
C THR A 227 -9.91 -24.50 -2.03
N ALA A 228 -9.97 -23.94 -3.23
CA ALA A 228 -11.15 -23.20 -3.67
C ALA A 228 -12.36 -24.12 -3.87
N ILE A 229 -13.51 -23.74 -3.30
CA ILE A 229 -14.80 -24.39 -3.53
C ILE A 229 -15.38 -23.87 -4.86
N LYS A 230 -15.85 -24.78 -5.71
CA LYS A 230 -16.34 -24.41 -7.05
C LYS A 230 -17.60 -23.57 -6.98
N GLY A 231 -17.61 -22.45 -7.69
CA GLY A 231 -18.76 -21.56 -7.86
C GLY A 231 -18.64 -20.26 -7.09
N SER A 232 -19.67 -19.43 -7.26
CA SER A 232 -19.94 -18.23 -6.46
C SER A 232 -21.40 -18.25 -6.01
N PHE A 233 -21.66 -17.66 -4.86
CA PHE A 233 -22.91 -17.86 -4.13
C PHE A 233 -23.43 -16.51 -3.65
N ASN A 234 -24.70 -16.23 -3.94
CA ASN A 234 -25.39 -15.14 -3.26
C ASN A 234 -25.54 -15.46 -1.76
N LEU A 235 -25.92 -14.46 -0.98
CA LEU A 235 -26.01 -14.55 0.49
C LEU A 235 -26.85 -15.77 0.96
N SER A 236 -28.01 -16.00 0.37
CA SER A 236 -28.91 -17.11 0.77
C SER A 236 -28.26 -18.48 0.57
N LYS A 237 -27.65 -18.70 -0.60
CA LYS A 237 -26.95 -19.94 -0.91
C LYS A 237 -25.72 -20.11 -0.02
N LEU A 238 -24.97 -19.03 0.20
CA LEU A 238 -23.79 -19.05 1.07
C LEU A 238 -24.17 -19.45 2.50
N ILE A 239 -25.19 -18.82 3.09
CA ILE A 239 -25.69 -19.19 4.42
C ILE A 239 -26.08 -20.66 4.47
N THR A 240 -26.76 -21.18 3.43
CA THR A 240 -27.12 -22.61 3.35
C THR A 240 -25.88 -23.50 3.33
N ILE A 241 -24.83 -23.12 2.56
CA ILE A 241 -23.57 -23.86 2.50
C ILE A 241 -22.88 -23.88 3.87
N LEU A 242 -22.82 -22.73 4.53
CA LEU A 242 -22.19 -22.62 5.85
C LEU A 242 -22.94 -23.46 6.90
N GLN A 243 -24.28 -23.39 6.93
CA GLN A 243 -25.09 -24.15 7.89
C GLN A 243 -25.08 -25.65 7.67
N GLN A 244 -25.01 -26.12 6.41
CA GLN A 244 -25.02 -27.56 6.09
C GLN A 244 -23.63 -28.14 5.92
N GLY A 245 -22.64 -27.30 5.63
CA GLY A 245 -21.24 -27.68 5.39
C GLY A 245 -20.36 -27.59 6.61
N LEU A 246 -20.66 -26.65 7.53
CA LEU A 246 -19.97 -26.49 8.81
C LEU A 246 -20.94 -26.79 9.94
N ASN A 247 -20.41 -27.22 11.07
CA ASN A 247 -21.11 -27.18 12.32
C ASN A 247 -20.97 -25.77 12.91
N SER A 248 -22.04 -25.05 13.17
CA SER A 248 -21.98 -23.66 13.65
C SER A 248 -21.28 -23.56 15.03
N GLU A 249 -21.38 -24.61 15.84
CA GLU A 249 -20.70 -24.68 17.16
C GLU A 249 -19.18 -24.79 17.03
N ASP A 250 -18.68 -25.24 15.86
CA ASP A 250 -17.26 -25.38 15.59
C ASP A 250 -16.62 -24.04 15.11
N VAL A 251 -17.42 -23.01 14.77
CA VAL A 251 -16.88 -21.71 14.41
C VAL A 251 -16.46 -20.94 15.65
N SER A 252 -15.18 -20.96 15.92
CA SER A 252 -14.62 -20.30 17.10
C SER A 252 -14.40 -18.82 16.88
N THR A 253 -13.92 -18.46 15.69
CA THR A 253 -13.42 -17.11 15.40
C THR A 253 -13.82 -16.68 14.00
N VAL A 254 -14.18 -15.39 13.89
CA VAL A 254 -14.29 -14.70 12.63
C VAL A 254 -13.24 -13.60 12.56
N THR A 255 -12.47 -13.58 11.46
CA THR A 255 -11.40 -12.62 11.24
C THR A 255 -11.71 -11.76 10.01
N MET A 256 -11.65 -10.44 10.16
CA MET A 256 -11.76 -9.48 9.07
C MET A 256 -10.38 -9.02 8.61
N HIS A 257 -9.98 -9.42 7.41
CA HIS A 257 -8.73 -8.96 6.77
C HIS A 257 -9.00 -7.86 5.75
N SER A 258 -10.20 -7.85 5.14
CA SER A 258 -10.56 -6.79 4.20
C SER A 258 -12.09 -6.72 4.03
N VAL A 259 -12.61 -5.50 3.95
CA VAL A 259 -14.04 -5.22 3.68
C VAL A 259 -14.31 -4.97 2.19
N TYR A 260 -13.27 -4.89 1.37
CA TYR A 260 -13.40 -4.54 -0.04
C TYR A 260 -14.21 -5.59 -0.82
N GLY A 261 -15.17 -5.11 -1.60
CA GLY A 261 -16.07 -5.93 -2.42
C GLY A 261 -17.22 -6.59 -1.64
N HIS A 262 -17.26 -6.45 -0.32
CA HIS A 262 -18.38 -6.87 0.52
C HIS A 262 -19.38 -5.72 0.75
N SER A 263 -20.63 -6.04 1.04
CA SER A 263 -21.57 -5.09 1.64
C SER A 263 -21.67 -5.31 3.16
N LYS A 264 -21.93 -4.25 3.89
CA LYS A 264 -22.11 -4.29 5.34
C LYS A 264 -23.18 -5.31 5.74
N GLU A 265 -24.33 -5.27 5.08
CA GLU A 265 -25.47 -6.16 5.37
C GLU A 265 -25.13 -7.64 5.17
N THR A 266 -24.35 -7.93 4.12
CA THR A 266 -23.88 -9.30 3.86
C THR A 266 -22.97 -9.79 4.98
N LEU A 267 -21.99 -8.97 5.38
CA LEU A 267 -21.06 -9.33 6.46
C LEU A 267 -21.80 -9.50 7.78
N VAL A 268 -22.66 -8.55 8.16
CA VAL A 268 -23.49 -8.64 9.39
C VAL A 268 -24.31 -9.92 9.39
N SER A 269 -25.02 -10.21 8.28
CA SER A 269 -25.88 -11.41 8.17
C SER A 269 -25.08 -12.71 8.34
N ILE A 270 -23.90 -12.80 7.73
CA ILE A 270 -23.04 -14.00 7.85
C ILE A 270 -22.52 -14.14 9.28
N ILE A 271 -21.98 -13.07 9.87
CA ILE A 271 -21.41 -13.08 11.23
C ILE A 271 -22.48 -13.48 12.26
N GLN A 272 -23.68 -12.91 12.16
CA GLN A 272 -24.81 -13.27 13.05
C GLN A 272 -25.21 -14.74 12.92
N LYS A 273 -25.17 -15.30 11.70
CA LYS A 273 -25.50 -16.72 11.46
C LYS A 273 -24.42 -17.68 11.94
N LEU A 274 -23.15 -17.28 11.86
CA LEU A 274 -22.03 -18.06 12.38
C LEU A 274 -21.93 -18.02 13.90
N ASN A 275 -22.38 -16.93 14.51
CA ASN A 275 -22.36 -16.68 15.96
C ASN A 275 -21.00 -17.06 16.62
N PRO A 276 -19.87 -16.49 16.13
CA PRO A 276 -18.54 -16.85 16.61
C PRO A 276 -18.32 -16.41 18.05
N ARG A 277 -17.41 -17.09 18.76
CA ARG A 277 -17.00 -16.70 20.13
C ARG A 277 -16.10 -15.47 20.14
N THR A 278 -15.30 -15.29 19.07
CA THR A 278 -14.30 -14.22 18.97
C THR A 278 -14.41 -13.53 17.61
N LEU A 279 -14.31 -12.21 17.61
CA LEU A 279 -14.30 -11.37 16.43
C LEU A 279 -13.01 -10.56 16.39
N ILE A 280 -12.26 -10.68 15.32
CA ILE A 280 -10.96 -10.02 15.15
C ILE A 280 -10.96 -9.21 13.86
N TRP A 281 -10.46 -7.97 13.93
CA TRP A 281 -10.25 -7.11 12.80
C TRP A 281 -8.77 -6.77 12.67
N PHE A 282 -8.14 -7.22 11.59
CA PHE A 282 -6.78 -6.83 11.26
C PHE A 282 -6.74 -5.62 10.33
N ILE A 283 -5.94 -4.63 10.69
CA ILE A 283 -5.68 -3.44 9.89
C ILE A 283 -4.52 -3.76 8.92
N HIS A 284 -4.86 -4.29 7.75
CA HIS A 284 -3.87 -4.52 6.69
C HIS A 284 -3.69 -3.30 5.79
N ASP A 285 -4.66 -2.41 5.79
CA ASP A 285 -4.74 -1.19 5.00
C ASP A 285 -5.59 -0.14 5.74
N TYR A 286 -5.85 0.97 5.10
CA TYR A 286 -6.61 2.07 5.70
C TYR A 286 -8.09 2.10 5.27
N ALA A 287 -8.70 0.94 5.04
CA ALA A 287 -10.10 0.81 4.63
C ALA A 287 -11.10 1.45 5.61
N LEU A 288 -10.79 1.51 6.90
CA LEU A 288 -11.62 2.21 7.90
C LEU A 288 -11.63 3.74 7.73
N LYS A 289 -10.75 4.30 6.89
CA LYS A 289 -10.59 5.75 6.67
C LYS A 289 -10.94 6.19 5.26
N CYS A 290 -10.81 5.29 4.28
CA CYS A 290 -11.06 5.61 2.88
C CYS A 290 -11.23 4.33 2.05
N SER A 291 -11.93 4.45 0.92
CA SER A 291 -11.92 3.40 -0.11
C SER A 291 -10.56 3.28 -0.83
N SER A 292 -9.66 4.28 -0.70
CA SER A 292 -8.25 4.13 -1.08
C SER A 292 -7.51 3.34 0.00
N PRO A 293 -7.04 2.10 -0.25
CA PRO A 293 -6.42 1.28 0.79
C PRO A 293 -5.10 1.84 1.32
N GLN A 294 -4.50 2.76 0.60
CA GLN A 294 -3.21 3.36 0.91
C GLN A 294 -3.33 4.86 1.27
N LEU A 295 -4.55 5.40 1.36
CA LEU A 295 -4.82 6.83 1.52
C LEU A 295 -4.09 7.67 0.47
N LEU A 296 -4.12 7.23 -0.79
CA LEU A 296 -3.51 7.96 -1.89
C LEU A 296 -4.54 8.80 -2.64
N LEU A 297 -4.29 10.09 -2.73
CA LEU A 297 -5.00 10.98 -3.63
C LEU A 297 -4.73 10.55 -5.06
N ASN A 298 -5.78 10.17 -5.78
CA ASN A 298 -5.70 9.71 -7.17
C ASN A 298 -4.67 8.56 -7.41
N ASN A 299 -4.39 7.74 -6.39
CA ASN A 299 -3.38 6.66 -6.40
C ASN A 299 -1.94 7.14 -6.62
N VAL A 300 -1.64 8.42 -6.38
CA VAL A 300 -0.32 9.02 -6.66
C VAL A 300 0.41 9.41 -5.38
N THR A 301 -0.25 10.11 -4.45
CA THR A 301 0.42 10.66 -3.28
C THR A 301 -0.40 10.48 -2.02
N PHE A 302 0.28 10.28 -0.89
CA PHE A 302 -0.36 10.13 0.42
C PHE A 302 -1.13 11.41 0.79
N CYS A 303 -2.43 11.30 1.07
CA CYS A 303 -3.30 12.44 1.34
C CYS A 303 -3.42 12.79 2.83
N GLY A 304 -2.86 11.96 3.72
CA GLY A 304 -2.85 12.24 5.17
C GLY A 304 -4.20 12.15 5.87
N ASP A 305 -5.19 11.44 5.31
CA ASP A 305 -6.53 11.27 5.87
C ASP A 305 -7.26 12.60 6.19
N PRO A 306 -7.58 13.41 5.16
CA PRO A 306 -8.32 14.65 5.37
C PRO A 306 -9.73 14.39 5.92
N PRO A 307 -10.42 15.36 6.53
CA PRO A 307 -11.82 15.21 6.96
C PRO A 307 -12.71 14.61 5.87
N LEU A 308 -13.72 13.82 6.26
CA LEU A 308 -14.57 13.08 5.31
C LEU A 308 -15.19 13.96 4.21
N ASN A 309 -15.61 15.17 4.56
CA ASN A 309 -16.22 16.13 3.63
C ASN A 309 -15.21 17.12 3.04
N SER A 310 -13.92 16.80 3.05
CA SER A 310 -12.90 17.67 2.50
C SER A 310 -13.07 17.87 0.99
N PRO A 311 -12.97 19.11 0.48
CA PRO A 311 -12.99 19.37 -0.96
C PRO A 311 -11.92 18.61 -1.74
N ILE A 312 -10.79 18.28 -1.12
CA ILE A 312 -9.75 17.44 -1.75
C ILE A 312 -10.31 16.08 -2.16
N CYS A 313 -11.26 15.54 -1.40
CA CYS A 313 -11.90 14.27 -1.72
C CYS A 313 -12.79 14.37 -2.98
N SER A 314 -13.40 15.53 -3.26
CA SER A 314 -14.19 15.71 -4.48
C SER A 314 -13.37 15.60 -5.77
N LEU A 315 -12.07 15.68 -5.66
CA LEU A 315 -11.09 15.65 -6.74
C LEU A 315 -10.37 14.32 -6.83
N CYS A 316 -10.61 13.47 -5.84
CA CYS A 316 -10.03 12.14 -5.76
C CYS A 316 -10.95 11.11 -6.44
N VAL A 317 -10.38 10.17 -7.16
CA VAL A 317 -11.14 9.03 -7.75
C VAL A 317 -11.89 8.22 -6.70
N HIS A 318 -11.40 8.22 -5.46
CA HIS A 318 -11.99 7.54 -4.32
C HIS A 318 -13.01 8.40 -3.55
N GLY A 319 -13.01 9.71 -3.78
CA GLY A 319 -13.77 10.65 -2.95
C GLY A 319 -15.28 10.50 -3.06
N LYS A 320 -15.77 10.09 -4.23
CA LYS A 320 -17.20 9.85 -4.47
C LYS A 320 -17.80 8.81 -3.52
N ASP A 321 -17.05 7.77 -3.24
CA ASP A 321 -17.51 6.64 -2.42
C ASP A 321 -17.02 6.72 -0.97
N ARG A 322 -16.12 7.68 -0.65
CA ARG A 322 -15.41 7.72 0.63
C ARG A 322 -16.34 7.80 1.84
N VAL A 323 -17.29 8.75 1.82
CA VAL A 323 -18.19 8.99 2.98
C VAL A 323 -18.97 7.72 3.29
N ARG A 324 -19.71 7.21 2.31
CA ARG A 324 -20.50 5.98 2.47
C ARG A 324 -19.63 4.78 2.87
N HIS A 325 -18.47 4.60 2.22
CA HIS A 325 -17.56 3.50 2.52
C HIS A 325 -17.09 3.52 3.98
N VAL A 326 -16.75 4.70 4.50
CA VAL A 326 -16.29 4.85 5.88
C VAL A 326 -17.44 4.67 6.87
N GLU A 327 -18.63 5.22 6.59
CA GLU A 327 -19.82 5.02 7.41
C GLU A 327 -20.19 3.53 7.50
N ASP A 328 -20.27 2.83 6.36
CA ASP A 328 -20.54 1.39 6.32
C ASP A 328 -19.51 0.56 7.11
N ALA A 329 -18.22 0.89 6.98
CA ALA A 329 -17.16 0.21 7.70
C ALA A 329 -17.23 0.45 9.22
N GLN A 330 -17.56 1.68 9.63
CA GLN A 330 -17.74 2.05 11.04
C GLN A 330 -19.00 1.43 11.65
N GLU A 331 -20.10 1.41 10.91
CA GLU A 331 -21.31 0.74 11.36
C GLU A 331 -21.09 -0.77 11.54
N LEU A 332 -20.35 -1.41 10.63
CA LEU A 332 -19.96 -2.81 10.77
C LEU A 332 -19.08 -3.03 12.01
N LEU A 333 -18.13 -2.12 12.24
CA LEU A 333 -17.26 -2.18 13.43
C LEU A 333 -18.06 -1.98 14.71
N GLY A 334 -19.03 -1.05 14.72
CA GLY A 334 -19.92 -0.79 15.87
C GLY A 334 -20.98 -1.87 16.10
N ALA A 335 -21.27 -2.71 15.10
CA ALA A 335 -22.30 -3.75 15.20
C ALA A 335 -21.91 -4.94 16.10
N PHE A 336 -20.60 -5.09 16.40
CA PHE A 336 -20.06 -6.23 17.15
C PHE A 336 -18.90 -5.82 18.05
N ALA A 337 -18.59 -6.66 19.03
CA ALA A 337 -17.42 -6.48 19.91
C ALA A 337 -16.14 -7.00 19.23
N TRP A 338 -15.51 -6.21 18.38
CA TRP A 338 -14.27 -6.55 17.71
C TRP A 338 -13.04 -6.30 18.57
N SER A 339 -12.10 -7.24 18.55
CA SER A 339 -10.71 -6.96 18.91
C SER A 339 -9.97 -6.47 17.67
N VAL A 340 -9.43 -5.25 17.70
CA VAL A 340 -8.82 -4.61 16.53
C VAL A 340 -7.31 -4.61 16.66
N TYR A 341 -6.62 -5.19 15.69
CA TYR A 341 -5.17 -5.31 15.68
C TYR A 341 -4.54 -4.59 14.49
N SER A 342 -3.44 -3.89 14.76
CA SER A 342 -2.57 -3.28 13.77
C SER A 342 -1.26 -4.04 13.67
N PRO A 343 -0.73 -4.33 12.46
CA PRO A 343 0.52 -5.07 12.31
C PRO A 343 1.76 -4.25 12.66
N SER A 344 1.61 -2.95 12.95
CA SER A 344 2.74 -2.09 13.34
C SER A 344 2.28 -0.86 14.12
N VAL A 345 3.23 -0.26 14.83
CA VAL A 345 3.04 1.03 15.50
C VAL A 345 2.76 2.13 14.48
N ALA A 346 3.48 2.12 13.34
CA ALA A 346 3.28 3.09 12.26
C ALA A 346 1.83 3.07 11.75
N ALA A 347 1.29 1.88 11.45
CA ALA A 347 -0.10 1.74 10.98
C ALA A 347 -1.12 2.19 12.05
N ARG A 348 -0.92 1.79 13.32
CA ARG A 348 -1.76 2.26 14.43
C ARG A 348 -1.74 3.79 14.54
N ASN A 349 -0.57 4.42 14.42
CA ASN A 349 -0.45 5.86 14.50
C ASN A 349 -1.22 6.56 13.38
N VAL A 350 -1.17 6.07 12.15
CA VAL A 350 -1.99 6.59 11.04
C VAL A 350 -3.47 6.39 11.32
N MET A 351 -3.88 5.25 11.88
CA MET A 351 -5.27 5.00 12.25
C MET A 351 -5.79 5.92 13.34
N ASN A 352 -4.93 6.30 14.31
CA ASN A 352 -5.29 7.18 15.41
C ASN A 352 -5.23 8.69 15.06
N GLN A 353 -4.68 9.05 13.88
CA GLN A 353 -4.63 10.42 13.40
C GLN A 353 -5.86 10.75 12.52
N GLY A 354 -6.13 12.05 12.35
CA GLY A 354 -7.18 12.53 11.43
C GLY A 354 -8.61 12.31 11.91
N SER A 355 -9.52 12.06 10.98
CA SER A 355 -10.93 11.85 11.26
C SER A 355 -11.21 10.43 11.75
N ASN A 356 -10.88 10.14 12.99
CA ASN A 356 -11.31 8.89 13.62
C ASN A 356 -12.63 9.14 14.37
N PRO A 357 -13.79 8.69 13.87
CA PRO A 357 -15.07 8.97 14.51
C PRO A 357 -15.41 8.09 15.69
N ALA A 358 -14.69 6.98 15.87
CA ALA A 358 -14.84 6.12 17.04
C ALA A 358 -13.51 6.02 17.79
N GLU A 359 -13.53 6.07 19.11
CA GLU A 359 -12.40 5.69 19.97
C GLU A 359 -12.18 4.18 19.87
N ILE A 360 -11.61 3.73 18.74
CA ILE A 360 -11.28 2.33 18.53
C ILE A 360 -9.98 2.06 19.27
N GLN A 361 -10.02 1.18 20.24
CA GLN A 361 -8.80 0.66 20.86
C GLN A 361 -8.10 -0.28 19.88
N ILE A 362 -6.91 0.11 19.40
CA ILE A 362 -6.11 -0.65 18.44
C ILE A 362 -4.86 -1.18 19.15
N GLU A 363 -4.76 -2.48 19.26
CA GLU A 363 -3.57 -3.15 19.77
C GLU A 363 -2.57 -3.40 18.62
N VAL A 364 -1.27 -3.42 18.94
CA VAL A 364 -0.23 -3.76 17.97
C VAL A 364 0.08 -5.24 18.05
N LEU A 365 -0.21 -5.96 16.97
CA LEU A 365 0.11 -7.37 16.80
C LEU A 365 0.84 -7.54 15.46
N PRO A 366 2.19 -7.50 15.44
CA PRO A 366 2.96 -7.69 14.21
C PRO A 366 2.68 -9.07 13.58
N HIS A 367 2.68 -9.12 12.24
CA HIS A 367 2.56 -10.41 11.54
C HIS A 367 3.72 -11.34 11.83
N GLY A 368 4.85 -10.81 12.21
CA GLY A 368 6.01 -11.58 12.61
C GLY A 368 7.17 -10.69 13.03
N GLU A 369 8.23 -11.32 13.47
CA GLU A 369 9.43 -10.70 13.99
C GLU A 369 10.69 -11.27 13.34
N LEU A 370 11.78 -10.52 13.38
CA LEU A 370 13.10 -10.98 12.98
C LEU A 370 13.88 -11.43 14.22
N LEU A 371 14.36 -12.66 14.16
CA LEU A 371 15.19 -13.25 15.19
C LEU A 371 16.58 -13.58 14.63
N GLU A 372 17.60 -13.51 15.45
CA GLU A 372 18.93 -13.97 15.06
C GLU A 372 18.93 -15.49 14.87
N SER A 373 19.43 -15.94 13.71
CA SER A 373 19.60 -17.36 13.43
C SER A 373 20.72 -17.94 14.25
N THR A 374 20.46 -19.07 14.89
CA THR A 374 21.47 -19.84 15.63
C THR A 374 22.34 -20.70 14.72
N THR A 375 21.95 -20.88 13.47
CA THR A 375 22.58 -21.84 12.53
C THR A 375 23.14 -21.20 11.27
N ARG A 376 22.74 -19.97 10.97
CA ARG A 376 23.14 -19.26 9.75
C ARG A 376 23.84 -17.95 10.09
N THR A 377 24.87 -17.64 9.32
CA THR A 377 25.51 -16.34 9.31
C THR A 377 25.27 -15.64 7.99
N THR A 378 25.31 -14.31 7.99
CA THR A 378 25.32 -13.53 6.76
C THR A 378 26.56 -13.95 5.95
N GLN A 379 26.32 -14.43 4.73
CA GLN A 379 27.45 -14.74 3.86
C GLN A 379 28.19 -13.43 3.57
N ALA A 380 29.51 -13.44 3.83
CA ALA A 380 30.36 -12.40 3.32
C ALA A 380 30.21 -12.44 1.79
N GLN A 381 29.38 -11.55 1.25
CA GLN A 381 29.40 -11.35 -0.19
C GLN A 381 30.83 -10.94 -0.51
N LYS A 382 31.53 -11.76 -1.32
CA LYS A 382 32.85 -11.40 -1.79
C LYS A 382 32.71 -10.07 -2.52
N THR A 383 32.92 -8.98 -1.80
CA THR A 383 32.99 -7.63 -2.38
C THR A 383 34.11 -7.69 -3.39
N ARG A 384 33.79 -7.95 -4.63
CA ARG A 384 34.70 -7.68 -5.73
C ARG A 384 34.79 -6.17 -5.81
N GLU A 385 35.85 -5.60 -5.29
CA GLU A 385 36.04 -4.13 -5.18
C GLU A 385 35.88 -3.40 -6.51
N ASN A 386 36.00 -4.13 -7.62
CA ASN A 386 36.01 -3.58 -8.98
C ASN A 386 34.72 -3.85 -9.78
N ARG A 387 33.55 -4.09 -9.16
CA ARG A 387 32.28 -4.20 -9.88
C ARG A 387 31.27 -3.15 -9.41
N LYS A 388 30.33 -2.79 -10.29
CA LYS A 388 29.14 -2.04 -9.91
C LYS A 388 28.36 -2.78 -8.82
N LEU A 389 27.76 -2.03 -7.90
CA LEU A 389 26.81 -2.57 -6.93
C LEU A 389 25.53 -3.00 -7.63
N ARG A 390 24.87 -4.05 -7.12
CA ARG A 390 23.60 -4.53 -7.65
C ARG A 390 22.47 -4.10 -6.75
N ILE A 391 21.61 -3.25 -7.29
CA ILE A 391 20.43 -2.73 -6.61
C ILE A 391 19.17 -3.41 -7.14
N ALA A 392 18.29 -3.85 -6.25
CA ALA A 392 17.08 -4.56 -6.62
C ALA A 392 15.81 -3.83 -6.18
N PHE A 393 14.87 -3.65 -7.11
CA PHE A 393 13.46 -3.40 -6.79
C PHE A 393 12.73 -4.75 -6.67
N VAL A 394 11.94 -4.92 -5.63
CA VAL A 394 11.25 -6.18 -5.34
C VAL A 394 9.75 -5.97 -5.22
N GLY A 395 8.97 -6.79 -5.92
CA GLY A 395 7.52 -6.80 -5.83
C GLY A 395 6.81 -6.28 -7.08
N HIS A 396 5.58 -5.78 -6.90
CA HIS A 396 4.80 -5.24 -8.02
C HIS A 396 5.30 -3.83 -8.38
N PRO A 397 5.63 -3.54 -9.66
CA PRO A 397 6.13 -2.24 -10.09
C PRO A 397 4.98 -1.23 -10.21
N SER A 398 4.54 -0.70 -9.07
CA SER A 398 3.48 0.30 -8.98
C SER A 398 4.01 1.64 -8.46
N PRO A 399 3.37 2.77 -8.84
CA PRO A 399 3.74 4.08 -8.30
C PRO A 399 3.71 4.11 -6.77
N SER A 400 2.75 3.44 -6.13
CA SER A 400 2.62 3.39 -4.68
C SER A 400 3.80 2.69 -3.97
N LYS A 401 4.55 1.86 -4.70
CA LYS A 401 5.75 1.15 -4.20
C LYS A 401 7.07 1.84 -4.55
N GLY A 402 7.01 3.04 -5.19
CA GLY A 402 8.20 3.79 -5.59
C GLY A 402 8.83 3.31 -6.90
N TRP A 403 8.03 2.70 -7.78
CA TRP A 403 8.53 2.26 -9.09
C TRP A 403 9.04 3.42 -9.94
N LEU A 404 8.36 4.58 -9.89
CA LEU A 404 8.78 5.77 -10.64
C LEU A 404 10.12 6.31 -10.12
N GLU A 405 10.31 6.31 -8.82
CA GLU A 405 11.56 6.69 -8.17
C GLU A 405 12.70 5.72 -8.55
N PHE A 406 12.41 4.41 -8.62
CA PHE A 406 13.38 3.43 -9.10
C PHE A 406 13.80 3.68 -10.55
N LEU A 407 12.84 3.97 -11.44
CA LEU A 407 13.14 4.32 -12.84
C LEU A 407 13.93 5.63 -12.95
N ALA A 408 13.63 6.61 -12.10
CA ALA A 408 14.41 7.85 -12.04
C ALA A 408 15.85 7.58 -11.59
N LEU A 409 16.05 6.68 -10.62
CA LEU A 409 17.38 6.27 -10.18
C LEU A 409 18.15 5.55 -11.31
N VAL A 410 17.50 4.67 -12.07
CA VAL A 410 18.07 4.00 -13.26
C VAL A 410 18.62 5.02 -14.28
N ASN A 411 17.91 6.13 -14.46
CA ASN A 411 18.26 7.19 -15.44
C ASN A 411 19.10 8.32 -14.84
N SER A 412 19.56 8.19 -13.59
CA SER A 412 20.39 9.17 -12.92
C SER A 412 21.88 8.84 -13.09
N ARG A 413 22.76 9.72 -12.53
CA ARG A 413 24.20 9.46 -12.42
C ARG A 413 24.54 8.16 -11.67
N HIS A 414 23.63 7.66 -10.84
CA HIS A 414 23.83 6.41 -10.12
C HIS A 414 23.86 5.17 -11.02
N SER A 415 23.50 5.30 -12.31
CA SER A 415 23.73 4.25 -13.32
C SER A 415 25.21 3.92 -13.55
N GLU A 416 26.11 4.80 -13.13
CA GLU A 416 27.56 4.54 -13.19
C GLU A 416 28.03 3.58 -12.09
N ILE A 417 27.34 3.58 -10.93
CA ILE A 417 27.69 2.77 -9.76
C ILE A 417 26.81 1.54 -9.57
N PHE A 418 25.64 1.48 -10.20
CA PHE A 418 24.69 0.38 -10.05
C PHE A 418 24.42 -0.40 -11.34
N ASP A 419 24.29 -1.74 -11.16
CA ASP A 419 23.52 -2.63 -12.04
C ASP A 419 22.13 -2.80 -11.44
N PHE A 420 21.08 -2.57 -12.24
CA PHE A 420 19.71 -2.56 -11.76
C PHE A 420 18.99 -3.89 -11.99
N PHE A 421 18.28 -4.35 -10.98
CA PHE A 421 17.53 -5.60 -10.99
C PHE A 421 16.08 -5.39 -10.59
N PHE A 422 15.19 -6.15 -11.22
CA PHE A 422 13.79 -6.26 -10.84
C PHE A 422 13.48 -7.70 -10.46
N PHE A 423 12.91 -7.90 -9.26
CA PHE A 423 12.46 -9.19 -8.75
C PHE A 423 10.95 -9.21 -8.62
N GLY A 424 10.27 -9.94 -9.49
CA GLY A 424 8.81 -10.00 -9.51
C GLY A 424 8.25 -10.66 -10.74
N VAL A 425 6.93 -10.52 -10.94
CA VAL A 425 6.22 -10.94 -12.14
C VAL A 425 5.48 -9.74 -12.71
N SER A 426 5.99 -9.17 -13.79
CA SER A 426 5.31 -8.08 -14.49
C SER A 426 5.79 -7.98 -15.93
N GLU A 427 4.85 -7.92 -16.86
CA GLU A 427 5.14 -7.67 -18.27
C GLU A 427 5.54 -6.21 -18.53
N ILE A 428 5.12 -5.28 -17.67
CA ILE A 428 5.45 -3.85 -17.78
C ILE A 428 6.97 -3.64 -17.82
N VAL A 429 7.71 -4.41 -17.03
CA VAL A 429 9.18 -4.31 -16.94
C VAL A 429 9.89 -4.78 -18.22
N ASN A 430 9.18 -5.45 -19.14
CA ASN A 430 9.77 -5.88 -20.41
C ASN A 430 10.22 -4.72 -21.30
N ASN A 431 9.68 -3.54 -21.08
CA ASN A 431 9.92 -2.36 -21.90
C ASN A 431 11.08 -1.48 -21.38
N TYR A 432 11.77 -1.88 -20.31
CA TYR A 432 12.84 -1.07 -19.73
C TYR A 432 14.21 -1.70 -20.02
N GLU A 433 15.04 -0.99 -20.79
CA GLU A 433 16.45 -1.32 -20.98
C GLU A 433 17.24 -1.04 -19.69
N GLY A 434 18.34 -1.76 -19.48
CA GLY A 434 19.21 -1.56 -18.33
C GLY A 434 18.73 -2.20 -17.03
N ILE A 435 17.57 -2.87 -17.01
CA ILE A 435 17.05 -3.58 -15.84
C ILE A 435 17.08 -5.09 -16.07
N THR A 436 17.86 -5.81 -15.28
CA THR A 436 17.89 -7.28 -15.28
C THR A 436 16.69 -7.83 -14.53
N ARG A 437 15.91 -8.68 -15.17
CA ARG A 437 14.67 -9.26 -14.62
C ARG A 437 14.91 -10.63 -14.02
N VAL A 438 14.43 -10.82 -12.81
CA VAL A 438 14.43 -12.09 -12.11
C VAL A 438 13.00 -12.46 -11.76
N HIS A 439 12.48 -13.49 -12.41
CA HIS A 439 11.11 -13.94 -12.18
C HIS A 439 10.98 -14.51 -10.76
N VAL A 440 10.14 -13.89 -9.93
CA VAL A 440 9.81 -14.33 -8.58
C VAL A 440 8.30 -14.27 -8.41
N ARG A 441 7.67 -15.41 -8.17
CA ARG A 441 6.31 -15.43 -7.63
C ARG A 441 6.41 -15.29 -6.12
N SER A 442 5.58 -14.45 -5.53
CA SER A 442 5.41 -14.42 -4.07
C SER A 442 5.02 -15.82 -3.60
N SER A 443 5.65 -16.28 -2.55
CA SER A 443 5.27 -17.50 -1.85
C SER A 443 5.32 -17.19 -0.35
N VAL A 444 4.59 -17.97 0.43
CA VAL A 444 4.63 -17.94 1.91
C VAL A 444 6.05 -18.07 2.40
N ASN A 445 6.83 -18.88 1.69
CA ASN A 445 8.20 -19.14 2.04
C ASN A 445 9.11 -18.02 1.47
N GLY A 446 9.40 -16.97 2.25
CA GLY A 446 10.35 -15.89 1.94
C GLY A 446 11.73 -16.40 1.50
N GLU A 447 12.02 -17.69 1.75
CA GLU A 447 13.25 -18.34 1.34
C GLU A 447 13.49 -18.29 -0.18
N ILE A 448 12.42 -18.31 -1.00
CA ILE A 448 12.58 -18.25 -2.48
C ILE A 448 13.15 -16.90 -2.89
N LEU A 449 12.62 -15.80 -2.37
CA LEU A 449 13.14 -14.46 -2.68
C LEU A 449 14.56 -14.29 -2.11
N ARG A 450 14.76 -14.62 -0.85
CA ARG A 450 16.08 -14.57 -0.20
C ARG A 450 17.14 -15.32 -1.00
N ARG A 451 16.90 -16.58 -1.39
CA ARG A 451 17.83 -17.37 -2.21
C ARG A 451 18.11 -16.73 -3.56
N LYS A 452 17.11 -16.12 -4.20
CA LYS A 452 17.30 -15.44 -5.50
C LYS A 452 18.08 -14.16 -5.37
N LEU A 453 17.84 -13.36 -4.32
CA LEU A 453 18.65 -12.16 -4.02
C LEU A 453 20.13 -12.53 -3.84
N ILE A 454 20.42 -13.57 -3.03
CA ILE A 454 21.78 -14.05 -2.79
C ILE A 454 22.42 -14.60 -4.08
N ARG A 455 21.73 -15.44 -4.85
CA ARG A 455 22.25 -16.02 -6.10
C ARG A 455 22.58 -14.97 -7.16
N ASN A 456 21.83 -13.88 -7.18
CA ASN A 456 22.09 -12.77 -8.11
C ASN A 456 23.09 -11.77 -7.54
N ASN A 457 23.70 -12.04 -6.37
CA ASN A 457 24.65 -11.17 -5.69
C ASN A 457 24.13 -9.73 -5.57
N ILE A 458 22.89 -9.57 -5.11
CA ILE A 458 22.31 -8.25 -4.84
C ILE A 458 23.01 -7.64 -3.63
N ASP A 459 23.35 -6.37 -3.71
CA ASP A 459 24.08 -5.64 -2.66
C ASP A 459 23.14 -4.76 -1.82
N VAL A 460 22.03 -4.31 -2.40
CA VAL A 460 21.07 -3.43 -1.73
C VAL A 460 19.67 -3.57 -2.36
N VAL A 461 18.65 -3.44 -1.53
CA VAL A 461 17.24 -3.40 -1.99
C VAL A 461 16.76 -1.95 -2.00
N PHE A 462 16.14 -1.53 -3.07
CA PHE A 462 15.44 -0.25 -3.18
C PHE A 462 13.95 -0.46 -2.89
N SER A 463 13.44 0.25 -1.90
CA SER A 463 12.03 0.26 -1.54
C SER A 463 11.63 1.68 -1.14
N TRP A 464 10.76 2.30 -1.95
CA TRP A 464 10.38 3.70 -1.79
C TRP A 464 8.86 3.88 -1.80
N PRO A 465 8.12 3.25 -0.88
CA PRO A 465 6.67 3.42 -0.85
C PRO A 465 6.31 4.90 -0.58
N VAL A 466 5.33 5.41 -1.34
CA VAL A 466 4.86 6.80 -1.22
C VAL A 466 3.74 6.97 -0.19
N TRP A 467 3.57 5.99 0.67
CA TRP A 467 2.59 5.94 1.76
C TRP A 467 3.16 5.17 2.95
N PRO A 468 2.69 5.38 4.17
CA PRO A 468 3.14 4.63 5.33
C PRO A 468 2.59 3.20 5.28
N GLU A 469 3.41 2.24 4.85
CA GLU A 469 3.01 0.83 4.76
C GLU A 469 2.69 0.25 6.14
N THR A 470 1.62 -0.51 6.20
CA THR A 470 1.15 -1.13 7.43
C THR A 470 2.08 -2.25 7.89
N PHE A 471 2.55 -3.10 6.93
CA PHE A 471 3.55 -4.13 7.16
C PHE A 471 4.30 -4.44 5.85
N HIS A 472 5.62 -4.32 5.87
CA HIS A 472 6.43 -4.37 4.66
C HIS A 472 7.20 -5.69 4.53
N PHE A 473 6.52 -6.78 4.14
CA PHE A 473 7.12 -8.12 4.03
C PHE A 473 8.44 -8.16 3.23
N VAL A 474 8.53 -7.41 2.13
CA VAL A 474 9.76 -7.36 1.29
C VAL A 474 10.95 -6.81 2.08
N GLY A 475 10.73 -5.86 2.99
CA GLY A 475 11.79 -5.36 3.87
C GLY A 475 12.34 -6.45 4.80
N TYR A 476 11.45 -7.23 5.39
CA TYR A 476 11.85 -8.38 6.22
C TYR A 476 12.63 -9.42 5.41
N GLU A 477 12.19 -9.74 4.20
CA GLU A 477 12.88 -10.68 3.29
C GLU A 477 14.25 -10.15 2.84
N ALA A 478 14.40 -8.84 2.65
CA ALA A 478 15.68 -8.21 2.36
C ALA A 478 16.64 -8.31 3.56
N MET A 479 16.16 -8.04 4.77
CA MET A 479 16.94 -8.18 6.01
C MET A 479 17.34 -9.64 6.28
N GLU A 480 16.48 -10.62 6.00
CA GLU A 480 16.82 -12.05 6.03
C GLU A 480 17.93 -12.43 5.03
N ALA A 481 17.99 -11.71 3.89
CA ALA A 481 19.07 -11.86 2.92
C ALA A 481 20.37 -11.14 3.33
N GLY A 482 20.34 -10.39 4.45
CA GLY A 482 21.48 -9.60 4.93
C GLY A 482 21.71 -8.31 4.13
N LEU A 483 20.69 -7.79 3.44
CA LEU A 483 20.81 -6.66 2.51
C LEU A 483 20.29 -5.35 3.13
N PRO A 484 21.05 -4.25 3.02
CA PRO A 484 20.55 -2.93 3.38
C PRO A 484 19.41 -2.51 2.46
N ILE A 485 18.58 -1.58 2.96
CA ILE A 485 17.42 -1.09 2.24
C ILE A 485 17.52 0.41 2.09
N ILE A 486 17.47 0.90 0.86
CA ILE A 486 17.33 2.32 0.57
C ILE A 486 15.84 2.65 0.58
N SER A 487 15.43 3.62 1.41
CA SER A 487 14.04 4.02 1.55
C SER A 487 13.88 5.50 1.92
N ASN A 488 12.64 5.98 1.97
CA ASN A 488 12.31 7.26 2.57
C ASN A 488 11.92 7.11 4.06
N ASN A 489 11.96 8.23 4.80
CA ASN A 489 11.69 8.26 6.25
C ASN A 489 10.21 8.13 6.62
N PHE A 490 9.28 8.02 5.65
CA PHE A 490 7.84 7.91 5.89
C PHE A 490 7.24 6.61 5.33
N SER A 491 8.07 5.63 5.06
CA SER A 491 7.65 4.30 4.56
C SER A 491 6.93 3.42 5.59
N GLY A 492 6.50 3.98 6.72
CA GLY A 492 5.72 3.27 7.74
C GLY A 492 6.51 2.18 8.45
N ASN A 493 5.95 0.96 8.55
CA ASN A 493 6.58 -0.16 9.25
C ASN A 493 8.02 -0.45 8.78
N LEU A 494 8.33 -0.21 7.52
CA LEU A 494 9.68 -0.46 6.99
C LEU A 494 10.74 0.37 7.71
N VAL A 495 10.45 1.65 7.98
CA VAL A 495 11.37 2.55 8.68
C VAL A 495 11.67 2.02 10.08
N ASP A 496 10.63 1.69 10.83
CA ASP A 496 10.78 1.22 12.21
C ASP A 496 11.58 -0.09 12.26
N SER A 497 11.17 -1.10 11.47
CA SER A 497 11.80 -2.42 11.50
C SER A 497 13.24 -2.40 10.98
N ALA A 498 13.50 -1.73 9.87
CA ALA A 498 14.84 -1.69 9.29
C ALA A 498 15.81 -0.81 10.09
N SER A 499 15.33 0.27 10.72
CA SER A 499 16.15 1.09 11.63
C SER A 499 16.56 0.32 12.87
N GLN A 500 15.63 -0.39 13.51
CA GLN A 500 15.91 -1.19 14.71
C GLN A 500 16.97 -2.26 14.46
N GLN A 501 16.98 -2.83 13.27
CA GLN A 501 17.95 -3.85 12.85
C GLN A 501 19.24 -3.27 12.25
N GLY A 502 19.31 -1.95 12.04
CA GLY A 502 20.45 -1.27 11.44
C GLY A 502 20.59 -1.51 9.93
N TYR A 503 19.51 -1.84 9.24
CA TYR A 503 19.49 -2.15 7.80
C TYR A 503 19.00 -1.00 6.91
N LEU A 504 18.64 0.16 7.48
CA LEU A 504 18.03 1.27 6.76
C LEU A 504 19.08 2.29 6.29
N ILE A 505 19.00 2.65 5.01
CA ILE A 505 19.64 3.84 4.42
C ILE A 505 18.49 4.76 4.00
N ALA A 506 18.12 5.71 4.87
CA ALA A 506 16.93 6.54 4.68
C ALA A 506 17.27 7.96 4.24
N TYR A 507 16.32 8.54 3.52
CA TYR A 507 16.34 9.92 3.05
C TYR A 507 15.00 10.60 3.32
N ASN A 508 15.01 11.91 3.54
CA ASN A 508 13.79 12.69 3.66
C ASN A 508 13.15 12.95 2.29
N ARG A 509 13.97 13.16 1.28
CA ARG A 509 13.56 13.49 -0.09
C ARG A 509 14.27 12.58 -1.08
N PHE A 510 13.64 12.36 -2.21
CA PHE A 510 14.26 11.58 -3.30
C PHE A 510 15.46 12.31 -3.92
N ASP A 511 15.43 13.64 -3.97
CA ASP A 511 16.56 14.45 -4.41
C ASP A 511 17.80 14.24 -3.53
N ASP A 512 17.63 14.11 -2.21
CA ASP A 512 18.73 13.85 -1.28
C ASP A 512 19.45 12.53 -1.64
N LEU A 513 18.68 11.52 -2.06
CA LEU A 513 19.24 10.27 -2.58
C LEU A 513 20.00 10.49 -3.91
N LEU A 514 19.40 11.25 -4.84
CA LEU A 514 20.02 11.50 -6.16
C LEU A 514 21.34 12.31 -6.03
N ASP A 515 21.44 13.13 -5.01
CA ASP A 515 22.61 13.98 -4.76
C ASP A 515 23.66 13.36 -3.82
N ASP A 516 23.35 12.19 -3.22
CA ASP A 516 24.28 11.52 -2.31
C ASP A 516 25.47 10.88 -3.06
N VAL A 517 26.61 11.54 -3.02
CA VAL A 517 27.89 11.06 -3.57
C VAL A 517 28.52 9.95 -2.72
N SER A 518 28.07 9.80 -1.47
CA SER A 518 28.59 8.83 -0.52
C SER A 518 27.84 7.50 -0.53
N LEU A 519 26.76 7.39 -1.30
CA LEU A 519 25.86 6.23 -1.29
C LEU A 519 26.60 4.91 -1.54
N GLU A 520 27.50 4.88 -2.51
CA GLU A 520 28.31 3.69 -2.81
C GLU A 520 29.15 3.25 -1.59
N SER A 521 29.88 4.18 -0.97
CA SER A 521 30.72 3.88 0.19
C SER A 521 29.88 3.39 1.38
N ARG A 522 28.74 4.01 1.65
CA ARG A 522 27.81 3.60 2.73
C ARG A 522 27.32 2.17 2.55
N ILE A 523 26.96 1.77 1.32
CA ILE A 523 26.52 0.39 1.03
C ILE A 523 27.69 -0.58 1.22
N ARG A 524 28.87 -0.25 0.70
CA ARG A 524 30.07 -1.11 0.84
C ARG A 524 30.48 -1.27 2.30
N ASP A 525 30.42 -0.21 3.09
CA ASP A 525 30.72 -0.23 4.52
C ASP A 525 29.70 -1.08 5.29
N PHE A 526 28.41 -0.96 4.96
CA PHE A 526 27.38 -1.82 5.52
C PHE A 526 27.69 -3.31 5.27
N ILE A 527 28.01 -3.67 4.03
CA ILE A 527 28.33 -5.06 3.65
C ILE A 527 29.54 -5.58 4.45
N LYS A 528 30.57 -4.76 4.59
CA LYS A 528 31.77 -5.12 5.38
C LYS A 528 31.45 -5.33 6.86
N GLN A 529 30.68 -4.42 7.46
CA GLN A 529 30.34 -4.45 8.88
C GLN A 529 29.41 -5.60 9.25
N ASN A 530 28.56 -6.04 8.33
CA ASN A 530 27.58 -7.11 8.56
C ASN A 530 28.07 -8.50 8.14
N ALA A 531 29.24 -8.60 7.51
CA ALA A 531 29.82 -9.88 7.12
C ALA A 531 30.10 -10.77 8.34
N GLY A 532 29.60 -12.01 8.33
CA GLY A 532 29.82 -12.98 9.40
C GLY A 532 28.92 -12.82 10.64
N ARG A 533 28.04 -11.81 10.70
CA ARG A 533 27.05 -11.71 11.79
C ARG A 533 26.00 -12.83 11.70
N PRO A 534 25.29 -13.17 12.79
CA PRO A 534 24.13 -14.04 12.73
C PRO A 534 23.15 -13.52 11.66
N ALA A 535 22.66 -14.41 10.80
CA ALA A 535 21.64 -14.03 9.84
C ALA A 535 20.31 -13.82 10.55
N LEU A 536 19.45 -12.95 10.02
CA LEU A 536 18.09 -12.80 10.52
C LEU A 536 17.18 -13.87 9.91
N GLU A 537 16.17 -14.28 10.68
CA GLU A 537 15.11 -15.18 10.26
C GLU A 537 13.75 -14.57 10.62
N PHE A 538 12.89 -14.45 9.64
CA PHE A 538 11.52 -14.00 9.87
C PHE A 538 10.68 -15.15 10.43
N ARG A 539 10.12 -14.94 11.63
CA ARG A 539 9.18 -15.84 12.24
C ARG A 539 7.80 -15.20 12.23
N PHE A 540 6.86 -15.83 11.55
CA PHE A 540 5.47 -15.42 11.62
C PHE A 540 4.90 -15.71 13.01
N SER A 541 4.35 -14.69 13.67
CA SER A 541 3.82 -14.77 15.05
C SER A 541 2.45 -14.11 15.20
N GLY A 542 2.03 -13.32 14.21
CA GLY A 542 0.79 -12.53 14.24
C GLY A 542 -0.45 -13.35 13.92
N LEU A 543 -0.65 -14.42 14.69
CA LEU A 543 -1.82 -15.27 14.55
C LEU A 543 -3.01 -14.69 15.30
N THR A 544 -4.19 -15.02 14.82
CA THR A 544 -5.46 -14.74 15.46
C THR A 544 -5.42 -15.08 16.96
N PRO A 545 -5.40 -14.09 17.88
CA PRO A 545 -5.35 -14.36 19.31
C PRO A 545 -6.56 -15.16 19.77
N GLY A 546 -6.38 -16.07 20.73
CA GLY A 546 -7.45 -16.84 21.34
C GLY A 546 -7.80 -18.16 20.64
N VAL A 547 -7.26 -18.45 19.46
CA VAL A 547 -7.40 -19.76 18.80
C VAL A 547 -6.37 -20.76 19.36
N SER A 548 -5.25 -20.29 19.89
CA SER A 548 -4.25 -21.13 20.53
C SER A 548 -4.49 -21.27 22.05
N GLY A 549 -5.65 -21.75 22.44
CA GLY A 549 -5.95 -22.12 23.84
C GLY A 549 -5.18 -23.33 24.36
N ARG A 550 -4.01 -23.64 23.80
CA ARG A 550 -3.07 -24.64 24.30
C ARG A 550 -1.65 -24.12 24.12
N SER A 551 -1.25 -23.22 25.04
CA SER A 551 0.15 -23.07 25.33
C SER A 551 0.62 -24.35 26.04
N GLY A 552 1.39 -25.16 25.35
CA GLY A 552 2.24 -26.16 25.94
C GLY A 552 3.61 -25.56 26.19
#